data_0931f94a583bdacfcb312b853fdd268b
#
_entry.id   0931f94a583bdacfcb312b853fdd268b
#
_cell.length_a   1.000
_cell.length_b   1.000
_cell.length_c   1.000
_cell.angle_alpha   90.00
_cell.angle_beta   90.00
_cell.angle_gamma   90.00
#
_symmetry.space_group_name_H-M   'P 1'
#
loop_
_entity.id
_entity.type
_entity.pdbx_description
1 polymer ?
#
loop_
_entity_poly.entity_id
_entity_poly.type
_entity_poly.pdbx_seq_one_letter_code
_entity_poly.pdbx_strand_id
1 'polypeptide(L)'
;PNYGEFYERRWFAPAPADPVWVEFAGQGPVLLGSGLVYRCCDEDAEDLVLGIEVCEDLWVPVPPSTEMALAGATVILNPSASDEIIGKADYRRSLISNQSARLYCAYAYADASEGESTTDMVFAGENLVYENGSKLAATKLLTCDMAVADVDLDRLVAERRRSTTWTRTDDAPEATTVEFSFEGVLAEEPVPVSYTHSDAADDLLCVDL
;
A
#
# COMPACT_ATOMS: atom_id res chain seq x y z
N PRO A 1 10.13 -8.69 -8.59
CA PRO A 1 11.17 -9.06 -9.55
C PRO A 1 12.52 -8.58 -9.06
N ASN A 2 13.31 -9.49 -8.49
CA ASN A 2 14.59 -9.14 -7.89
C ASN A 2 15.73 -9.57 -8.80
N TYR A 3 16.17 -8.64 -9.62
CA TYR A 3 17.32 -8.82 -10.50
C TYR A 3 18.43 -7.84 -10.06
N GLY A 4 19.64 -8.33 -9.88
CA GLY A 4 20.79 -7.52 -9.53
C GLY A 4 21.13 -7.55 -8.05
N GLU A 5 20.73 -6.55 -7.28
CA GLU A 5 21.13 -6.39 -5.87
C GLU A 5 20.51 -7.42 -4.94
N PHE A 6 19.29 -7.85 -5.24
CA PHE A 6 18.54 -8.76 -4.39
C PHE A 6 18.57 -10.18 -4.95
N TYR A 7 18.81 -11.13 -4.06
CA TYR A 7 19.03 -12.52 -4.41
C TYR A 7 17.92 -13.45 -3.92
N GLU A 8 16.71 -12.93 -3.70
CA GLU A 8 15.59 -13.65 -3.10
C GLU A 8 15.23 -14.90 -3.93
N ARG A 9 15.37 -14.86 -5.23
CA ARG A 9 15.16 -16.04 -6.09
C ARG A 9 16.06 -17.22 -5.79
N ARG A 10 17.15 -17.03 -5.06
CA ARG A 10 17.98 -18.13 -4.59
C ARG A 10 17.33 -18.89 -3.45
N TRP A 11 16.49 -18.22 -2.68
CA TRP A 11 15.95 -18.70 -1.42
C TRP A 11 14.44 -18.93 -1.47
N PHE A 12 13.74 -18.20 -2.30
CA PHE A 12 12.28 -18.20 -2.39
C PHE A 12 11.80 -18.48 -3.80
N ALA A 13 10.80 -19.34 -3.89
CA ALA A 13 10.07 -19.56 -5.15
C ALA A 13 9.11 -18.36 -5.38
N PRO A 14 8.82 -18.03 -6.63
CA PRO A 14 7.73 -17.09 -6.92
C PRO A 14 6.40 -17.66 -6.45
N ALA A 15 5.44 -16.77 -6.19
CA ALA A 15 4.07 -17.17 -5.91
C ALA A 15 3.52 -18.03 -7.07
N PRO A 16 2.65 -19.03 -6.76
CA PRO A 16 1.99 -19.79 -7.81
C PRO A 16 1.13 -18.88 -8.70
N ALA A 17 1.05 -19.19 -9.98
CA ALA A 17 0.26 -18.43 -10.94
C ALA A 17 -1.24 -18.46 -10.59
N ASP A 18 -1.72 -19.64 -10.20
CA ASP A 18 -3.06 -19.79 -9.65
C ASP A 18 -2.97 -19.88 -8.12
N PRO A 19 -3.75 -19.08 -7.38
CA PRO A 19 -3.76 -19.13 -5.93
C PRO A 19 -4.10 -20.51 -5.39
N VAL A 20 -3.39 -20.95 -4.34
CA VAL A 20 -3.57 -22.27 -3.71
C VAL A 20 -3.80 -22.11 -2.21
N TRP A 21 -4.63 -23.00 -1.64
CA TRP A 21 -4.83 -23.06 -0.20
C TRP A 21 -3.69 -23.80 0.46
N VAL A 22 -3.12 -23.19 1.50
CA VAL A 22 -2.04 -23.78 2.31
C VAL A 22 -2.35 -23.63 3.78
N GLU A 23 -1.94 -24.63 4.58
CA GLU A 23 -1.94 -24.50 6.03
C GLU A 23 -0.75 -23.63 6.45
N PHE A 24 -1.01 -22.58 7.22
CA PHE A 24 0.03 -21.65 7.62
C PHE A 24 -0.08 -21.28 9.11
N ALA A 25 1.00 -21.53 9.85
CA ALA A 25 1.21 -21.09 11.24
C ALA A 25 0.04 -21.42 12.20
N GLY A 26 -0.70 -22.47 11.96
CA GLY A 26 -1.83 -22.87 12.81
C GLY A 26 -3.08 -22.00 12.69
N GLN A 27 -3.13 -21.11 11.70
CA GLN A 27 -4.27 -20.22 11.45
C GLN A 27 -5.39 -20.90 10.63
N GLY A 28 -5.20 -22.17 10.26
CA GLY A 28 -6.05 -22.82 9.27
C GLY A 28 -5.60 -22.55 7.83
N PRO A 29 -6.37 -22.93 6.83
CA PRO A 29 -6.01 -22.73 5.45
C PRO A 29 -6.04 -21.24 5.07
N VAL A 30 -4.92 -20.75 4.51
CA VAL A 30 -4.80 -19.41 3.94
C VAL A 30 -4.52 -19.49 2.44
N LEU A 31 -4.93 -18.48 1.69
CA LEU A 31 -4.71 -18.45 0.26
C LEU A 31 -3.31 -17.89 -0.04
N LEU A 32 -2.50 -18.66 -0.75
CA LEU A 32 -1.17 -18.29 -1.21
C LEU A 32 -1.22 -18.05 -2.72
N GLY A 33 -0.85 -16.85 -3.16
CA GLY A 33 -0.84 -16.51 -4.58
C GLY A 33 -0.39 -15.08 -4.84
N SER A 34 -0.35 -14.72 -6.12
CA SER A 34 -0.22 -13.33 -6.58
C SER A 34 -1.58 -12.81 -7.06
N GLY A 35 -1.70 -11.48 -7.22
CA GLY A 35 -2.94 -10.87 -7.70
C GLY A 35 -4.10 -10.98 -6.70
N LEU A 36 -3.80 -11.04 -5.41
CA LEU A 36 -4.80 -11.03 -4.36
C LEU A 36 -5.16 -9.59 -4.00
N VAL A 37 -6.46 -9.35 -3.80
CA VAL A 37 -6.97 -8.12 -3.16
C VAL A 37 -7.78 -8.51 -1.94
N TYR A 38 -7.70 -7.71 -0.88
CA TYR A 38 -8.36 -7.97 0.38
C TYR A 38 -9.46 -6.94 0.60
N ARG A 39 -10.70 -7.38 0.61
CA ARG A 39 -11.87 -6.52 0.76
C ARG A 39 -12.42 -6.59 2.17
N CYS A 40 -12.58 -5.43 2.79
CA CYS A 40 -13.33 -5.33 4.03
C CYS A 40 -14.83 -5.57 3.76
N CYS A 41 -15.47 -6.38 4.60
CA CYS A 41 -16.91 -6.66 4.52
C CYS A 41 -17.72 -5.99 5.64
N ASP A 42 -17.10 -5.11 6.43
CA ASP A 42 -17.83 -4.30 7.40
C ASP A 42 -18.63 -3.21 6.68
N GLU A 43 -19.88 -2.97 7.11
CA GLU A 43 -20.82 -2.08 6.43
C GLU A 43 -20.29 -0.63 6.27
N ASP A 44 -19.51 -0.17 7.24
CA ASP A 44 -18.93 1.18 7.24
C ASP A 44 -17.56 1.28 6.53
N ALA A 45 -17.06 0.18 5.98
CA ALA A 45 -15.73 0.10 5.37
C ALA A 45 -15.71 -0.66 4.03
N GLU A 46 -16.83 -0.71 3.30
CA GLU A 46 -16.94 -1.45 2.03
C GLU A 46 -15.94 -0.98 0.96
N ASP A 47 -15.57 0.29 0.97
CA ASP A 47 -14.59 0.88 0.05
C ASP A 47 -13.14 0.62 0.47
N LEU A 48 -12.91 -0.04 1.61
CA LEU A 48 -11.58 -0.48 2.03
C LEU A 48 -11.21 -1.79 1.32
N VAL A 49 -10.44 -1.65 0.27
CA VAL A 49 -9.87 -2.78 -0.46
C VAL A 49 -8.36 -2.63 -0.49
N LEU A 50 -7.66 -3.58 0.13
CA LEU A 50 -6.21 -3.56 0.23
C LEU A 50 -5.57 -4.31 -0.94
N GLY A 51 -4.50 -3.76 -1.48
CA GLY A 51 -3.56 -4.44 -2.35
C GLY A 51 -2.18 -4.46 -1.69
N ILE A 52 -1.42 -5.52 -1.87
CA ILE A 52 -0.09 -5.66 -1.28
C ILE A 52 0.92 -5.94 -2.39
N GLU A 53 1.92 -5.07 -2.51
CA GLU A 53 3.11 -5.32 -3.33
C GLU A 53 4.35 -5.17 -2.45
N VAL A 54 5.47 -5.75 -2.85
CA VAL A 54 6.63 -5.84 -1.98
C VAL A 54 7.84 -5.14 -2.60
N CYS A 55 8.33 -4.12 -1.88
CA CYS A 55 9.64 -3.51 -2.11
C CYS A 55 9.83 -3.06 -3.58
N GLU A 56 10.71 -3.73 -4.32
CA GLU A 56 11.08 -3.41 -5.70
C GLU A 56 9.92 -3.55 -6.71
N ASP A 57 8.81 -4.16 -6.33
CA ASP A 57 7.62 -4.24 -7.18
C ASP A 57 7.13 -2.86 -7.63
N LEU A 58 7.31 -1.84 -6.80
CA LEU A 58 6.99 -0.45 -7.16
C LEU A 58 7.90 0.11 -8.28
N TRP A 59 9.11 -0.40 -8.43
CA TRP A 59 10.15 0.18 -9.31
C TRP A 59 10.09 -0.34 -10.74
N VAL A 60 9.27 -1.33 -11.00
CA VAL A 60 9.11 -1.91 -12.35
C VAL A 60 8.21 -1.05 -13.23
N PRO A 61 8.29 -1.18 -14.58
CA PRO A 61 7.46 -0.39 -15.50
C PRO A 61 5.95 -0.52 -15.28
N VAL A 62 5.49 -1.70 -14.87
CA VAL A 62 4.08 -1.97 -14.51
C VAL A 62 4.07 -2.62 -13.12
N PRO A 63 3.97 -1.81 -12.05
CA PRO A 63 3.87 -2.34 -10.69
C PRO A 63 2.60 -3.18 -10.49
N PRO A 64 2.64 -4.23 -9.67
CA PRO A 64 1.46 -5.05 -9.33
C PRO A 64 0.30 -4.23 -8.78
N SER A 65 0.58 -3.15 -8.06
CA SER A 65 -0.44 -2.20 -7.59
C SER A 65 -1.32 -1.65 -8.70
N THR A 66 -0.84 -1.58 -9.94
CA THR A 66 -1.65 -1.14 -11.09
C THR A 66 -2.81 -2.10 -11.34
N GLU A 67 -2.53 -3.40 -11.39
CA GLU A 67 -3.55 -4.43 -11.58
C GLU A 67 -4.49 -4.52 -10.38
N MET A 68 -3.93 -4.46 -9.16
CA MET A 68 -4.73 -4.50 -7.93
C MET A 68 -5.68 -3.29 -7.83
N ALA A 69 -5.23 -2.09 -8.20
CA ALA A 69 -6.10 -0.90 -8.21
C ALA A 69 -7.20 -1.00 -9.27
N LEU A 70 -6.90 -1.52 -10.45
CA LEU A 70 -7.91 -1.80 -11.49
C LEU A 70 -8.91 -2.88 -11.03
N ALA A 71 -8.47 -3.81 -10.19
CA ALA A 71 -9.33 -4.80 -9.54
C ALA A 71 -10.12 -4.26 -8.34
N GLY A 72 -9.91 -2.99 -7.97
CA GLY A 72 -10.69 -2.30 -6.95
C GLY A 72 -9.90 -1.86 -5.71
N ALA A 73 -8.62 -2.21 -5.57
CA ALA A 73 -7.85 -1.80 -4.39
C ALA A 73 -7.79 -0.27 -4.25
N THR A 74 -8.22 0.22 -3.10
CA THR A 74 -8.21 1.65 -2.74
C THR A 74 -7.00 2.02 -1.89
N VAL A 75 -6.41 1.04 -1.22
CA VAL A 75 -5.21 1.21 -0.41
C VAL A 75 -4.15 0.20 -0.86
N ILE A 76 -2.97 0.68 -1.15
CA ILE A 76 -1.81 -0.15 -1.48
C ILE A 76 -0.83 -0.13 -0.31
N LEU A 77 -0.43 -1.31 0.13
CA LEU A 77 0.57 -1.52 1.17
C LEU A 77 1.86 -2.04 0.51
N ASN A 78 2.98 -1.41 0.84
CA ASN A 78 4.29 -1.85 0.35
C ASN A 78 5.28 -1.99 1.51
N PRO A 79 5.42 -3.19 2.07
CA PRO A 79 6.53 -3.49 2.96
C PRO A 79 7.82 -3.58 2.16
N SER A 80 8.84 -2.85 2.61
CA SER A 80 10.10 -2.69 1.90
C SER A 80 11.31 -2.86 2.80
N ALA A 81 12.42 -3.19 2.19
CA ALA A 81 13.76 -3.09 2.73
C ALA A 81 14.62 -2.35 1.69
N SER A 82 14.38 -1.06 1.56
CA SER A 82 15.02 -0.21 0.55
C SER A 82 16.31 0.36 1.11
N ASP A 83 17.41 0.02 0.48
CA ASP A 83 18.70 0.63 0.79
C ASP A 83 18.69 2.13 0.48
N GLU A 84 19.43 2.91 1.25
CA GLU A 84 19.58 4.34 1.03
C GLU A 84 20.91 4.66 0.37
N ILE A 85 20.83 5.30 -0.77
CA ILE A 85 21.96 5.90 -1.46
C ILE A 85 21.64 7.35 -1.81
N ILE A 86 22.66 8.14 -2.14
CA ILE A 86 22.50 9.56 -2.44
C ILE A 86 21.46 9.79 -3.56
N GLY A 87 20.42 10.54 -3.24
CA GLY A 87 19.34 10.90 -4.18
C GLY A 87 18.21 9.89 -4.33
N LYS A 88 18.30 8.71 -3.73
CA LYS A 88 17.27 7.67 -3.85
C LYS A 88 15.99 8.04 -3.11
N ALA A 89 16.09 8.70 -1.96
CA ALA A 89 14.93 9.12 -1.18
C ALA A 89 13.95 9.98 -1.99
N ASP A 90 14.46 10.98 -2.74
CA ASP A 90 13.60 11.85 -3.53
C ASP A 90 12.95 11.11 -4.70
N TYR A 91 13.68 10.18 -5.31
CA TYR A 91 13.12 9.34 -6.35
C TYR A 91 12.05 8.38 -5.80
N ARG A 92 12.28 7.74 -4.65
CA ARG A 92 11.30 6.89 -3.95
C ARG A 92 10.01 7.65 -3.65
N ARG A 93 10.12 8.85 -3.05
CA ARG A 93 8.96 9.72 -2.78
C ARG A 93 8.20 10.08 -4.05
N SER A 94 8.91 10.38 -5.15
CA SER A 94 8.31 10.65 -6.44
C SER A 94 7.56 9.44 -7.00
N LEU A 95 8.13 8.25 -6.91
CA LEU A 95 7.47 7.02 -7.36
C LEU A 95 6.18 6.78 -6.60
N ILE A 96 6.21 6.84 -5.27
CA ILE A 96 5.05 6.62 -4.42
C ILE A 96 3.96 7.65 -4.70
N SER A 97 4.33 8.94 -4.76
CA SER A 97 3.40 10.02 -5.09
C SER A 97 2.74 9.81 -6.44
N ASN A 98 3.54 9.53 -7.47
CA ASN A 98 3.00 9.29 -8.82
C ASN A 98 2.13 8.05 -8.89
N GLN A 99 2.51 6.96 -8.23
CA GLN A 99 1.72 5.73 -8.24
C GLN A 99 0.38 5.94 -7.52
N SER A 100 0.40 6.56 -6.34
CA SER A 100 -0.81 6.94 -5.61
C SER A 100 -1.75 7.82 -6.46
N ALA A 101 -1.21 8.86 -7.14
CA ALA A 101 -1.99 9.75 -7.98
C ALA A 101 -2.59 9.05 -9.20
N ARG A 102 -1.79 8.28 -9.92
CA ARG A 102 -2.24 7.58 -11.13
C ARG A 102 -3.32 6.54 -10.84
N LEU A 103 -3.25 5.93 -9.66
CA LEU A 103 -4.15 4.86 -9.25
C LEU A 103 -5.35 5.36 -8.42
N TYR A 104 -5.42 6.68 -8.13
CA TYR A 104 -6.42 7.22 -7.21
C TYR A 104 -6.55 6.34 -5.97
N CYS A 105 -5.45 6.14 -5.28
CA CYS A 105 -5.40 5.28 -4.10
C CYS A 105 -4.59 5.93 -2.98
N ALA A 106 -4.78 5.43 -1.77
CA ALA A 106 -3.80 5.61 -0.72
C ALA A 106 -2.64 4.63 -0.95
N TYR A 107 -1.44 5.06 -0.62
CA TYR A 107 -0.24 4.25 -0.73
C TYR A 107 0.57 4.36 0.56
N ALA A 108 0.66 3.27 1.29
CA ALA A 108 1.42 3.17 2.52
C ALA A 108 2.70 2.36 2.26
N TYR A 109 3.82 3.01 2.46
CA TYR A 109 5.16 2.43 2.28
C TYR A 109 5.84 2.33 3.64
N ALA A 110 6.22 1.12 4.03
CA ALA A 110 6.89 0.85 5.29
C ALA A 110 8.27 0.25 5.02
N ASP A 111 9.31 0.90 5.50
CA ASP A 111 10.68 0.54 5.19
C ASP A 111 11.44 0.00 6.40
N ALA A 112 12.26 -1.00 6.15
CA ALA A 112 13.24 -1.48 7.13
C ALA A 112 14.18 -0.35 7.57
N SER A 113 14.64 -0.37 8.80
CA SER A 113 15.43 0.69 9.36
C SER A 113 16.63 0.18 10.17
N GLU A 114 17.04 0.90 11.19
CA GLU A 114 18.16 0.55 12.07
C GLU A 114 17.98 -0.86 12.68
N GLY A 115 19.02 -1.65 12.61
CA GLY A 115 19.03 -3.02 13.12
C GLY A 115 18.67 -4.10 12.10
N GLU A 116 18.07 -3.73 10.98
CA GLU A 116 17.73 -4.66 9.90
C GLU A 116 18.90 -4.89 8.93
N SER A 117 19.79 -3.91 8.78
CA SER A 117 20.96 -4.03 7.91
C SER A 117 22.01 -4.96 8.51
N THR A 118 22.60 -5.76 7.65
CA THR A 118 23.66 -6.71 8.08
C THR A 118 25.05 -6.15 7.81
N THR A 119 25.52 -6.15 6.58
CA THR A 119 26.91 -5.82 6.25
C THR A 119 27.05 -4.80 5.15
N ASP A 120 26.20 -4.89 4.11
CA ASP A 120 26.45 -4.21 2.84
C ASP A 120 25.45 -3.08 2.54
N MET A 121 24.30 -3.04 3.23
CA MET A 121 23.25 -2.09 2.96
C MET A 121 22.81 -1.34 4.21
N VAL A 122 22.53 -0.07 4.04
CA VAL A 122 21.86 0.77 5.04
C VAL A 122 20.46 1.02 4.55
N PHE A 123 19.45 0.57 5.29
CA PHE A 123 18.06 0.77 4.92
C PHE A 123 17.58 2.18 5.28
N ALA A 124 16.66 2.70 4.47
CA ALA A 124 16.24 4.10 4.56
C ALA A 124 15.42 4.40 5.82
N GLY A 125 14.64 3.45 6.33
CA GLY A 125 13.80 3.65 7.51
C GLY A 125 12.77 4.77 7.34
N GLU A 126 12.41 5.11 6.10
CA GLU A 126 11.46 6.15 5.80
C GLU A 126 10.08 5.56 5.51
N ASN A 127 9.15 5.75 6.44
CA ASN A 127 7.77 5.37 6.27
C ASN A 127 6.97 6.51 5.67
N LEU A 128 6.15 6.22 4.67
CA LEU A 128 5.45 7.21 3.86
C LEU A 128 3.99 6.82 3.67
N VAL A 129 3.09 7.79 3.81
CA VAL A 129 1.69 7.65 3.45
C VAL A 129 1.32 8.74 2.46
N TYR A 130 0.82 8.34 1.31
CA TYR A 130 0.31 9.22 0.26
C TYR A 130 -1.14 8.89 -0.07
N GLU A 131 -1.91 9.89 -0.44
CA GLU A 131 -3.27 9.75 -0.95
C GLU A 131 -3.41 10.58 -2.21
N ASN A 132 -3.82 9.97 -3.31
CA ASN A 132 -4.02 10.64 -4.60
C ASN A 132 -2.89 11.62 -4.95
N GLY A 133 -1.64 11.19 -4.72
CA GLY A 133 -0.43 11.96 -4.99
C GLY A 133 0.00 12.93 -3.90
N SER A 134 -0.85 13.24 -2.94
CA SER A 134 -0.55 14.11 -1.82
C SER A 134 0.10 13.34 -0.67
N LYS A 135 1.15 13.88 -0.09
CA LYS A 135 1.79 13.29 1.06
C LYS A 135 0.98 13.61 2.32
N LEU A 136 0.47 12.58 3.00
CA LEU A 136 -0.24 12.71 4.27
C LEU A 136 0.70 12.65 5.46
N ALA A 137 1.59 11.65 5.48
CA ALA A 137 2.55 11.48 6.55
C ALA A 137 3.89 10.96 6.04
N ALA A 138 4.95 11.27 6.77
CA ALA A 138 6.29 10.74 6.54
C ALA A 138 7.10 10.74 7.83
N THR A 139 7.91 9.70 8.02
CA THR A 139 8.97 9.72 9.03
C THR A 139 10.24 10.36 8.46
N LYS A 140 11.23 10.55 9.30
CA LYS A 140 12.56 10.97 8.85
C LYS A 140 13.34 9.77 8.35
N LEU A 141 14.28 10.01 7.45
CA LEU A 141 15.27 9.01 7.06
C LEU A 141 16.06 8.52 8.26
N LEU A 142 16.40 7.24 8.23
CA LEU A 142 17.25 6.55 9.22
C LEU A 142 16.66 6.62 10.64
N THR A 143 15.33 6.54 10.75
CA THR A 143 14.64 6.46 12.04
C THR A 143 13.77 5.21 12.14
N CYS A 144 13.47 4.79 13.37
CA CYS A 144 12.51 3.73 13.68
C CYS A 144 11.18 4.31 14.15
N ASP A 145 10.68 5.28 13.43
CA ASP A 145 9.42 5.97 13.76
C ASP A 145 8.24 5.35 13.00
N MET A 146 7.02 5.69 13.41
CA MET A 146 5.78 5.29 12.76
C MET A 146 5.14 6.50 12.08
N ALA A 147 4.71 6.36 10.81
CA ALA A 147 3.88 7.32 10.13
C ALA A 147 2.40 6.93 10.30
N VAL A 148 1.57 7.87 10.71
CA VAL A 148 0.12 7.68 10.88
C VAL A 148 -0.61 8.77 10.11
N ALA A 149 -1.65 8.39 9.38
CA ALA A 149 -2.50 9.31 8.63
C ALA A 149 -3.89 8.73 8.45
N ASP A 150 -4.88 9.61 8.36
CA ASP A 150 -6.22 9.25 7.93
C ASP A 150 -6.31 9.29 6.41
N VAL A 151 -7.08 8.38 5.85
CA VAL A 151 -7.29 8.23 4.42
C VAL A 151 -8.77 8.40 4.10
N ASP A 152 -9.08 9.26 3.15
CA ASP A 152 -10.44 9.51 2.67
C ASP A 152 -10.79 8.54 1.53
N LEU A 153 -11.33 7.37 1.89
CA LEU A 153 -11.71 6.33 0.92
C LEU A 153 -12.83 6.78 0.01
N ASP A 154 -13.83 7.48 0.53
CA ASP A 154 -14.97 7.98 -0.25
C ASP A 154 -14.52 8.94 -1.34
N ARG A 155 -13.58 9.82 -1.00
CA ARG A 155 -12.97 10.73 -1.96
C ARG A 155 -12.24 9.97 -3.06
N LEU A 156 -11.44 8.97 -2.73
CA LEU A 156 -10.71 8.16 -3.71
C LEU A 156 -11.66 7.48 -4.68
N VAL A 157 -12.73 6.88 -4.18
CA VAL A 157 -13.76 6.22 -5.00
C VAL A 157 -14.51 7.24 -5.85
N ALA A 158 -14.86 8.40 -5.28
CA ALA A 158 -15.51 9.48 -6.01
C ALA A 158 -14.64 10.00 -7.17
N GLU A 159 -13.33 10.18 -6.96
CA GLU A 159 -12.40 10.60 -8.02
C GLU A 159 -12.29 9.54 -9.13
N ARG A 160 -12.24 8.26 -8.80
CA ARG A 160 -12.27 7.18 -9.80
C ARG A 160 -13.55 7.22 -10.62
N ARG A 161 -14.71 7.43 -9.99
CA ARG A 161 -16.02 7.52 -10.67
C ARG A 161 -16.13 8.73 -11.58
N ARG A 162 -15.48 9.84 -11.25
CA ARG A 162 -15.45 11.06 -12.06
C ARG A 162 -14.48 10.98 -13.24
N SER A 163 -13.45 10.19 -13.12
CA SER A 163 -12.40 10.08 -14.13
C SER A 163 -12.90 9.30 -15.35
N THR A 164 -12.98 9.99 -16.49
CA THR A 164 -13.34 9.34 -17.76
C THR A 164 -12.22 8.49 -18.35
N THR A 165 -11.02 8.62 -17.84
CA THR A 165 -9.83 7.85 -18.24
C THR A 165 -9.53 6.69 -17.31
N TRP A 166 -10.18 6.64 -16.15
CA TRP A 166 -10.18 5.50 -15.26
C TRP A 166 -11.20 4.49 -15.80
N THR A 167 -10.76 3.71 -16.75
CA THR A 167 -11.61 2.66 -17.31
C THR A 167 -11.14 1.32 -16.81
N ARG A 168 -12.02 0.64 -16.08
CA ARG A 168 -11.92 -0.79 -15.99
C ARG A 168 -12.36 -1.31 -17.38
N THR A 169 -11.42 -1.79 -18.16
CA THR A 169 -11.74 -2.49 -19.39
C THR A 169 -12.32 -3.86 -19.03
N ASP A 170 -13.12 -4.43 -19.94
CA ASP A 170 -13.62 -5.81 -19.78
C ASP A 170 -12.47 -6.83 -19.68
N ASP A 171 -11.26 -6.40 -20.05
CA ASP A 171 -10.01 -7.15 -19.97
C ASP A 171 -9.21 -6.86 -18.67
N ALA A 172 -9.80 -6.22 -17.66
CA ALA A 172 -9.13 -6.01 -16.37
C ALA A 172 -8.77 -7.38 -15.77
N PRO A 173 -7.53 -7.53 -15.25
CA PRO A 173 -7.10 -8.81 -14.69
C PRO A 173 -8.07 -9.25 -13.60
N GLU A 174 -8.43 -10.53 -13.63
CA GLU A 174 -9.21 -11.14 -12.56
C GLU A 174 -8.30 -11.25 -11.32
N ALA A 175 -8.57 -10.39 -10.34
CA ALA A 175 -7.95 -10.54 -9.03
C ALA A 175 -8.79 -11.50 -8.17
N THR A 176 -8.10 -12.35 -7.43
CA THR A 176 -8.77 -13.16 -6.41
C THR A 176 -9.03 -12.30 -5.19
N THR A 177 -10.30 -12.18 -4.80
CA THR A 177 -10.69 -11.40 -3.61
C THR A 177 -10.69 -12.29 -2.38
N VAL A 178 -10.03 -11.82 -1.34
CA VAL A 178 -10.09 -12.38 0.02
C VAL A 178 -10.89 -11.40 0.88
N GLU A 179 -11.90 -11.90 1.56
CA GLU A 179 -12.72 -11.08 2.46
C GLU A 179 -12.14 -11.08 3.87
N PHE A 180 -12.24 -9.93 4.55
CA PHE A 180 -11.88 -9.78 5.95
C PHE A 180 -12.82 -8.82 6.66
N SER A 181 -12.84 -8.85 7.98
CA SER A 181 -13.63 -7.98 8.83
C SER A 181 -12.80 -7.53 10.04
N PHE A 182 -13.08 -6.33 10.53
CA PHE A 182 -12.54 -5.81 11.78
C PHE A 182 -13.42 -6.13 12.98
N GLU A 183 -14.43 -6.97 12.86
CA GLU A 183 -15.33 -7.32 13.97
C GLU A 183 -14.57 -7.55 15.29
N GLY A 184 -14.82 -6.68 16.27
CA GLY A 184 -14.17 -6.73 17.59
C GLY A 184 -12.74 -6.18 17.65
N VAL A 185 -12.21 -5.62 16.56
CA VAL A 185 -10.86 -5.02 16.51
C VAL A 185 -10.88 -3.49 16.51
N LEU A 186 -11.96 -2.87 15.98
CA LEU A 186 -12.07 -1.42 15.97
C LEU A 186 -12.17 -0.90 17.41
N ALA A 187 -11.22 -0.08 17.81
CA ALA A 187 -11.21 0.54 19.12
C ALA A 187 -12.41 1.48 19.24
N GLU A 188 -13.04 1.49 20.41
CA GLU A 188 -14.19 2.35 20.70
C GLU A 188 -13.82 3.85 20.78
N GLU A 189 -12.54 4.21 20.72
CA GLU A 189 -12.10 5.60 20.77
C GLU A 189 -11.28 5.96 19.51
N PRO A 190 -11.71 6.99 18.76
CA PRO A 190 -10.92 7.51 17.65
C PRO A 190 -9.60 8.07 18.19
N VAL A 191 -8.50 7.74 17.51
CA VAL A 191 -7.20 8.35 17.82
C VAL A 191 -7.27 9.80 17.37
N PRO A 192 -7.06 10.79 18.26
CA PRO A 192 -7.09 12.17 17.86
C PRO A 192 -5.96 12.46 16.88
N VAL A 193 -6.30 12.78 15.65
CA VAL A 193 -5.35 13.08 14.58
C VAL A 193 -5.15 14.58 14.49
N SER A 194 -3.92 15.02 14.57
CA SER A 194 -3.58 16.42 14.36
C SER A 194 -3.39 16.68 12.87
N TYR A 195 -4.37 17.32 12.25
CA TYR A 195 -4.23 17.80 10.86
C TYR A 195 -3.29 19.01 10.83
N THR A 196 -2.13 18.83 10.23
CA THR A 196 -1.19 19.93 9.96
C THR A 196 -1.20 20.34 8.48
N HIS A 197 -2.34 20.28 7.82
CA HIS A 197 -2.47 20.75 6.45
C HIS A 197 -3.25 22.05 6.43
N SER A 198 -2.50 23.14 6.44
CA SER A 198 -3.03 24.50 6.47
C SER A 198 -3.46 25.06 5.12
N ASP A 199 -3.53 24.29 4.05
CA ASP A 199 -3.84 24.81 2.71
C ASP A 199 -4.89 24.02 1.91
N ALA A 200 -5.58 23.10 2.52
CA ALA A 200 -6.83 22.63 1.94
C ALA A 200 -7.92 23.59 2.40
N ALA A 201 -8.31 24.44 1.49
CA ALA A 201 -9.44 25.34 1.70
C ALA A 201 -10.59 24.63 2.38
N ASP A 202 -10.99 25.23 3.48
CA ASP A 202 -12.31 25.26 4.07
C ASP A 202 -13.32 24.22 3.51
N ASP A 203 -13.91 23.47 4.40
CA ASP A 203 -15.07 22.60 4.20
C ASP A 203 -14.78 21.16 3.77
N LEU A 204 -14.03 20.42 4.54
CA LEU A 204 -14.20 18.98 4.52
C LEU A 204 -14.50 18.48 5.92
N LEU A 205 -15.72 18.01 6.05
CA LEU A 205 -16.22 17.26 7.18
C LEU A 205 -15.25 16.11 7.49
N CYS A 206 -14.66 16.16 8.67
CA CYS A 206 -14.03 14.98 9.25
C CYS A 206 -15.13 13.94 9.44
N VAL A 207 -15.01 12.83 8.75
CA VAL A 207 -15.76 11.63 9.12
C VAL A 207 -14.84 10.87 10.05
N ASP A 208 -15.13 10.85 11.31
CA ASP A 208 -14.52 9.98 12.29
C ASP A 208 -14.87 8.53 11.91
N LEU A 209 -13.86 7.76 11.54
CA LEU A 209 -13.94 6.31 11.40
C LEU A 209 -13.42 5.65 12.66
#